data_23de0eba0878e6acc746ec112d83caf3
#
_entry.id   23de0eba0878e6acc746ec112d83caf3
#
_cell.length_a   1.000
_cell.length_b   1.000
_cell.length_c   1.000
_cell.angle_alpha   90.00
_cell.angle_beta   90.00
_cell.angle_gamma   90.00
#
_symmetry.space_group_name_H-M   'P 1'
#
loop_
_entity.id
_entity.type
_entity.pdbx_description
1 polymer ?
#
loop_
_entity_poly.entity_id
_entity_poly.type
_entity_poly.pdbx_seq_one_letter_code
_entity_poly.pdbx_strand_id
1 'polypeptide(L)'
;LAACFLDSLATLNLPGDGVGLRYHFGLFHQSFKDGVQNELPDPWLTAHSWAEKTDTVYPVELAGKTYSARLYKLAVTGYEGRTNTLNLFDLDTIDESIVHDGITFDKTDIDKNLTLFLYPDDSDEAGRRLRVYQQYLMVSAGAQLILAECAARGCDYHNLADYAAIQ
;
A
#
# COMPACT_ATOMS: atom_id res chain seq x y z
N LEU A 1 10.66 -8.46 -5.03
CA LEU A 1 12.01 -7.94 -4.76
C LEU A 1 12.04 -7.15 -3.45
N ALA A 2 11.15 -6.16 -3.22
CA ALA A 2 11.10 -5.36 -1.99
C ALA A 2 10.94 -6.21 -0.73
N ALA A 3 10.05 -7.21 -0.75
CA ALA A 3 9.86 -8.13 0.38
C ALA A 3 11.15 -8.89 0.73
N CYS A 4 11.92 -9.33 -0.28
CA CYS A 4 13.20 -10.01 -0.05
C CYS A 4 14.23 -9.07 0.59
N PHE A 5 14.25 -7.79 0.21
CA PHE A 5 15.13 -6.81 0.84
C PHE A 5 14.75 -6.52 2.29
N LEU A 6 13.46 -6.36 2.58
CA LEU A 6 13.00 -6.14 3.95
C LEU A 6 13.33 -7.33 4.87
N ASP A 7 13.10 -8.55 4.38
CA ASP A 7 13.45 -9.78 5.09
C ASP A 7 14.97 -9.88 5.33
N SER A 8 15.77 -9.58 4.30
CA SER A 8 17.23 -9.57 4.39
C SER A 8 17.75 -8.53 5.37
N LEU A 9 17.20 -7.31 5.37
CA LEU A 9 17.57 -6.26 6.31
C LEU A 9 17.29 -6.70 7.75
N ALA A 10 16.11 -7.25 8.02
CA ALA A 10 15.76 -7.76 9.34
C ALA A 10 16.66 -8.92 9.77
N THR A 11 16.95 -9.87 8.86
CA THR A 11 17.83 -11.02 9.11
C THR A 11 19.28 -10.61 9.35
N LEU A 12 19.78 -9.58 8.66
CA LEU A 12 21.11 -9.01 8.87
C LEU A 12 21.18 -8.05 10.07
N ASN A 13 20.13 -7.94 10.85
CA ASN A 13 20.03 -7.03 11.99
C ASN A 13 20.20 -5.54 11.63
N LEU A 14 19.83 -5.16 10.40
CA LEU A 14 19.91 -3.80 9.90
C LEU A 14 18.55 -3.09 10.02
N PRO A 15 18.52 -1.80 10.39
CA PRO A 15 17.28 -1.02 10.40
C PRO A 15 16.82 -0.74 8.97
N GLY A 16 15.52 -0.91 8.73
CA GLY A 16 14.93 -0.57 7.43
C GLY A 16 13.45 -0.88 7.43
N ASP A 17 12.63 0.15 7.26
CA ASP A 17 11.18 0.02 7.20
C ASP A 17 10.69 0.16 5.76
N GLY A 18 9.65 -0.59 5.40
CA GLY A 18 9.00 -0.52 4.11
C GLY A 18 7.79 0.41 4.12
N VAL A 19 7.47 0.95 2.93
CA VAL A 19 6.25 1.72 2.68
C VAL A 19 5.54 1.15 1.47
N GLY A 20 4.23 0.98 1.54
CA GLY A 20 3.43 0.43 0.47
C GLY A 20 1.94 0.77 0.59
N LEU A 21 1.13 0.17 -0.28
CA LEU A 21 -0.33 0.22 -0.19
C LEU A 21 -0.87 -1.14 0.26
N ARG A 22 -1.94 -1.10 1.04
CA ARG A 22 -2.70 -2.29 1.42
C ARG A 22 -3.76 -2.54 0.37
N TYR A 23 -3.43 -3.35 -0.63
CA TYR A 23 -4.38 -3.72 -1.67
C TYR A 23 -5.39 -4.76 -1.18
N HIS A 24 -6.66 -4.58 -1.55
CA HIS A 24 -7.73 -5.53 -1.24
C HIS A 24 -7.62 -6.80 -2.08
N PHE A 25 -7.23 -6.64 -3.36
CA PHE A 25 -6.95 -7.76 -4.27
C PHE A 25 -5.51 -7.67 -4.76
N GLY A 26 -4.70 -8.66 -4.41
CA GLY A 26 -3.28 -8.75 -4.77
C GLY A 26 -3.08 -9.31 -6.18
N LEU A 27 -2.73 -10.58 -6.27
CA LEU A 27 -2.70 -11.33 -7.52
C LEU A 27 -4.10 -11.84 -7.84
N PHE A 28 -4.33 -12.25 -9.09
CA PHE A 28 -5.62 -12.77 -9.53
C PHE A 28 -5.76 -14.27 -9.23
N HIS A 29 -6.96 -14.68 -8.83
CA HIS A 29 -7.34 -16.08 -8.87
C HIS A 29 -7.56 -16.48 -10.34
N GLN A 30 -6.77 -17.44 -10.82
CA GLN A 30 -6.81 -17.88 -12.20
C GLN A 30 -7.73 -19.08 -12.37
N SER A 31 -8.66 -19.00 -13.28
CA SER A 31 -9.58 -20.07 -13.64
C SER A 31 -9.63 -20.27 -15.16
N PHE A 32 -10.25 -21.34 -15.61
CA PHE A 32 -10.49 -21.59 -17.03
C PHE A 32 -11.99 -21.67 -17.29
N LYS A 33 -12.46 -20.92 -18.26
CA LYS A 33 -13.85 -20.96 -18.76
C LYS A 33 -13.82 -21.12 -20.28
N ASP A 34 -14.52 -22.11 -20.79
CA ASP A 34 -14.62 -22.40 -22.23
C ASP A 34 -13.24 -22.54 -22.92
N GLY A 35 -12.23 -23.09 -22.20
CA GLY A 35 -10.87 -23.26 -22.70
C GLY A 35 -10.02 -21.98 -22.70
N VAL A 36 -10.53 -20.86 -22.18
CA VAL A 36 -9.82 -19.59 -22.08
C VAL A 36 -9.51 -19.28 -20.60
N GLN A 37 -8.33 -18.73 -20.34
CA GLN A 37 -7.96 -18.25 -19.02
C GLN A 37 -8.87 -17.09 -18.61
N ASN A 38 -9.31 -17.11 -17.36
CA ASN A 38 -10.18 -16.10 -16.79
C ASN A 38 -9.64 -15.69 -15.41
N GLU A 39 -9.42 -14.40 -15.21
CA GLU A 39 -8.98 -13.81 -13.96
C GLU A 39 -10.18 -13.41 -13.10
N LEU A 40 -10.09 -13.73 -11.82
CA LEU A 40 -11.06 -13.37 -10.80
C LEU A 40 -10.37 -12.64 -9.66
N PRO A 41 -11.08 -11.79 -8.88
CA PRO A 41 -10.53 -11.23 -7.66
C PRO A 41 -10.06 -12.34 -6.71
N ASP A 42 -8.90 -12.16 -6.11
CA ASP A 42 -8.39 -13.05 -5.07
C ASP A 42 -8.42 -12.32 -3.71
N PRO A 43 -9.50 -12.48 -2.92
CA PRO A 43 -9.64 -11.82 -1.63
C PRO A 43 -8.73 -12.48 -0.60
N TRP A 44 -7.55 -11.91 -0.41
CA TRP A 44 -6.54 -12.41 0.53
C TRP A 44 -6.60 -11.75 1.91
N LEU A 45 -7.32 -10.61 2.03
CA LEU A 45 -7.57 -9.94 3.30
C LEU A 45 -8.69 -10.67 4.05
N THR A 46 -8.32 -11.50 5.00
CA THR A 46 -9.28 -12.24 5.84
C THR A 46 -9.56 -11.50 7.14
N ALA A 47 -10.57 -11.98 7.90
CA ALA A 47 -10.87 -11.48 9.26
C ALA A 47 -9.69 -11.57 10.23
N HIS A 48 -8.71 -12.42 9.96
CA HIS A 48 -7.46 -12.55 10.72
C HIS A 48 -6.32 -11.85 10.00
N SER A 49 -6.49 -10.57 9.67
CA SER A 49 -5.43 -9.77 9.07
C SER A 49 -4.20 -9.74 9.98
N TRP A 50 -3.06 -10.12 9.42
CA TRP A 50 -1.74 -10.01 10.06
C TRP A 50 -1.15 -8.59 10.02
N ALA A 51 -1.81 -7.66 9.34
CA ALA A 51 -1.49 -6.23 9.37
C ALA A 51 -2.36 -5.53 10.43
N GLU A 52 -1.71 -4.90 11.40
CA GLU A 52 -2.36 -4.15 12.47
C GLU A 52 -2.93 -2.84 11.93
N LYS A 53 -4.25 -2.64 12.06
CA LYS A 53 -4.91 -1.37 11.76
C LYS A 53 -4.60 -0.37 12.87
N THR A 54 -4.06 0.80 12.51
CA THR A 54 -3.78 1.88 13.48
C THR A 54 -4.86 2.98 13.41
N ASP A 55 -4.88 3.87 14.41
CA ASP A 55 -5.72 5.08 14.38
C ASP A 55 -5.09 6.23 13.59
N THR A 56 -3.83 6.07 13.14
CA THR A 56 -3.10 7.09 12.40
C THR A 56 -3.63 7.21 10.98
N VAL A 57 -3.93 8.45 10.58
CA VAL A 57 -4.42 8.80 9.25
C VAL A 57 -3.61 9.97 8.72
N TYR A 58 -3.18 9.90 7.46
CA TYR A 58 -2.48 10.98 6.76
C TYR A 58 -3.39 11.57 5.68
N PRO A 59 -3.63 12.90 5.69
CA PRO A 59 -4.37 13.54 4.61
C PRO A 59 -3.52 13.63 3.33
N VAL A 60 -4.09 13.23 2.21
CA VAL A 60 -3.45 13.31 0.90
C VAL A 60 -4.34 14.09 -0.06
N GLU A 61 -3.85 15.24 -0.52
CA GLU A 61 -4.54 16.04 -1.53
C GLU A 61 -4.29 15.45 -2.92
N LEU A 62 -5.35 15.02 -3.58
CA LEU A 62 -5.28 14.40 -4.89
C LEU A 62 -6.47 14.85 -5.74
N ALA A 63 -6.22 15.38 -6.93
CA ALA A 63 -7.24 15.83 -7.88
C ALA A 63 -8.28 16.80 -7.28
N GLY A 64 -7.84 17.68 -6.36
CA GLY A 64 -8.71 18.69 -5.73
C GLY A 64 -9.57 18.14 -4.58
N LYS A 65 -9.32 16.92 -4.11
CA LYS A 65 -9.99 16.29 -2.99
C LYS A 65 -8.97 15.76 -1.98
N THR A 66 -9.32 15.78 -0.69
CA THR A 66 -8.51 15.19 0.38
C THR A 66 -8.93 13.75 0.63
N TYR A 67 -7.98 12.83 0.56
CA TYR A 67 -8.14 11.42 0.90
C TYR A 67 -7.48 11.12 2.24
N SER A 68 -8.08 10.25 3.02
CA SER A 68 -7.60 9.86 4.36
C SER A 68 -6.86 8.52 4.28
N ALA A 69 -5.54 8.58 4.12
CA ALA A 69 -4.69 7.40 4.07
C ALA A 69 -4.46 6.83 5.47
N ARG A 70 -5.12 5.75 5.81
CA ARG A 70 -4.97 5.06 7.10
C ARG A 70 -3.75 4.16 7.10
N LEU A 71 -2.97 4.24 8.16
CA LEU A 71 -1.78 3.42 8.36
C LEU A 71 -2.13 2.03 8.92
N TYR A 72 -1.58 1.01 8.29
CA TYR A 72 -1.49 -0.37 8.79
C TYR A 72 -0.03 -0.74 8.97
N LYS A 73 0.28 -1.52 9.99
CA LYS A 73 1.65 -1.98 10.29
C LYS A 73 1.76 -3.49 10.23
N LEU A 74 2.79 -3.97 9.57
CA LEU A 74 3.16 -5.38 9.54
C LEU A 74 4.58 -5.54 10.05
N ALA A 75 4.75 -6.41 11.04
CA ALA A 75 6.06 -6.77 11.56
C ALA A 75 6.82 -7.67 10.57
N VAL A 76 8.06 -7.31 10.27
CA VAL A 76 8.99 -8.10 9.46
C VAL A 76 10.12 -8.55 10.37
N THR A 77 10.02 -9.77 10.89
CA THR A 77 10.96 -10.30 11.89
C THR A 77 12.05 -11.12 11.22
N GLY A 78 13.29 -10.73 11.47
CA GLY A 78 14.48 -11.44 10.99
C GLY A 78 14.87 -12.63 11.86
N TYR A 79 15.83 -13.40 11.39
CA TYR A 79 16.27 -14.63 12.02
C TYR A 79 16.85 -14.43 13.44
N GLU A 80 17.56 -13.33 13.68
CA GLU A 80 18.18 -13.00 14.98
C GLU A 80 17.30 -12.13 15.90
N GLY A 81 16.01 -12.01 15.58
CA GLY A 81 15.03 -11.35 16.45
C GLY A 81 14.85 -9.86 16.22
N ARG A 82 15.56 -9.22 15.26
CA ARG A 82 15.23 -7.86 14.86
C ARG A 82 13.89 -7.86 14.12
N THR A 83 13.06 -6.90 14.47
CA THR A 83 11.79 -6.64 13.78
C THR A 83 11.83 -5.25 13.16
N ASN A 84 11.70 -5.18 11.84
CA ASN A 84 11.44 -3.97 11.06
C ASN A 84 9.93 -3.86 10.77
N THR A 85 9.49 -2.75 10.22
CA THR A 85 8.07 -2.52 9.94
C THR A 85 7.82 -2.34 8.45
N LEU A 86 6.79 -3.01 7.93
CA LEU A 86 6.18 -2.66 6.66
C LEU A 86 4.94 -1.80 6.95
N ASN A 87 5.00 -0.55 6.55
CA ASN A 87 3.93 0.43 6.68
C ASN A 87 3.07 0.44 5.41
N LEU A 88 1.81 0.10 5.54
CA LEU A 88 0.88 0.03 4.41
C LEU A 88 -0.23 1.06 4.58
N PHE A 89 -0.59 1.74 3.50
CA PHE A 89 -1.67 2.71 3.49
C PHE A 89 -2.89 2.19 2.75
N ASP A 90 -4.07 2.52 3.27
CA ASP A 90 -5.36 2.15 2.71
C ASP A 90 -6.37 3.27 2.91
N LEU A 91 -7.46 3.27 2.13
CA LEU A 91 -8.60 4.14 2.34
C LEU A 91 -9.74 3.35 3.00
N ASP A 92 -10.33 3.88 4.06
CA ASP A 92 -11.50 3.24 4.72
C ASP A 92 -12.77 3.24 3.83
N THR A 93 -12.71 3.90 2.66
CA THR A 93 -13.83 4.04 1.71
C THR A 93 -13.82 3.00 0.59
N ILE A 94 -12.79 2.16 0.52
CA ILE A 94 -12.67 1.13 -0.54
C ILE A 94 -13.85 0.17 -0.47
N ASP A 95 -14.42 -0.11 -1.64
CA ASP A 95 -15.62 -0.92 -1.79
C ASP A 95 -15.37 -2.10 -2.74
N GLU A 96 -15.16 -3.28 -2.19
CA GLU A 96 -14.94 -4.51 -2.98
C GLU A 96 -16.17 -4.90 -3.82
N SER A 97 -17.36 -4.45 -3.44
CA SER A 97 -18.63 -4.82 -4.11
C SER A 97 -18.79 -4.19 -5.49
N ILE A 98 -17.97 -3.20 -5.86
CA ILE A 98 -18.01 -2.58 -7.19
C ILE A 98 -17.37 -3.45 -8.28
N VAL A 99 -16.69 -4.53 -7.91
CA VAL A 99 -16.06 -5.45 -8.86
C VAL A 99 -17.12 -6.38 -9.47
N HIS A 100 -17.15 -6.46 -10.79
CA HIS A 100 -18.08 -7.29 -11.55
C HIS A 100 -17.40 -7.90 -12.77
N ASP A 101 -18.02 -8.87 -13.42
CA ASP A 101 -17.55 -9.49 -14.66
C ASP A 101 -16.04 -9.82 -14.64
N GLY A 102 -15.63 -10.63 -13.66
CA GLY A 102 -14.23 -10.96 -13.43
C GLY A 102 -13.54 -9.90 -12.58
N ILE A 103 -12.67 -9.09 -13.18
CA ILE A 103 -11.89 -8.04 -12.48
C ILE A 103 -12.26 -6.62 -12.92
N THR A 104 -13.45 -6.45 -13.52
CA THR A 104 -13.91 -5.16 -14.04
C THR A 104 -14.51 -4.30 -12.94
N PHE A 105 -14.25 -3.00 -12.97
CA PHE A 105 -14.81 -1.99 -12.08
C PHE A 105 -14.70 -0.58 -12.68
N ASP A 106 -15.44 0.38 -12.13
CA ASP A 106 -15.30 1.79 -12.52
C ASP A 106 -13.97 2.37 -11.99
N LYS A 107 -13.01 2.60 -12.90
CA LYS A 107 -11.68 3.14 -12.59
C LYS A 107 -11.70 4.64 -12.25
N THR A 108 -12.82 5.34 -12.42
CA THR A 108 -12.94 6.78 -12.17
C THR A 108 -13.37 7.11 -10.73
N ASP A 109 -14.01 6.19 -10.03
CA ASP A 109 -14.46 6.35 -8.64
C ASP A 109 -13.31 6.07 -7.64
N ILE A 110 -12.40 7.05 -7.55
CA ILE A 110 -11.16 6.95 -6.75
C ILE A 110 -11.43 6.66 -5.27
N ASP A 111 -12.52 7.16 -4.72
CA ASP A 111 -12.89 6.89 -3.33
C ASP A 111 -13.07 5.41 -3.04
N LYS A 112 -13.57 4.66 -4.01
CA LYS A 112 -13.90 3.24 -3.85
C LYS A 112 -12.87 2.28 -4.40
N ASN A 113 -11.96 2.75 -5.27
CA ASN A 113 -11.11 1.85 -6.02
C ASN A 113 -9.60 2.04 -5.83
N LEU A 114 -9.15 3.12 -5.16
CA LEU A 114 -7.73 3.53 -5.18
C LEU A 114 -6.77 2.44 -4.69
N THR A 115 -7.12 1.68 -3.65
CA THR A 115 -6.32 0.57 -3.13
C THR A 115 -6.98 -0.81 -3.38
N LEU A 116 -7.93 -0.87 -4.32
CA LEU A 116 -8.70 -2.09 -4.58
C LEU A 116 -7.82 -3.19 -5.20
N PHE A 117 -7.15 -2.92 -6.33
CA PHE A 117 -6.30 -3.88 -7.03
C PHE A 117 -4.84 -3.44 -7.07
N LEU A 118 -3.93 -4.40 -6.83
CA LEU A 118 -2.48 -4.22 -7.05
C LEU A 118 -2.18 -3.98 -8.54
N TYR A 119 -2.85 -4.70 -9.43
CA TYR A 119 -2.68 -4.61 -10.88
C TYR A 119 -4.02 -4.31 -11.56
N PRO A 120 -4.55 -3.07 -11.44
CA PRO A 120 -5.71 -2.70 -12.23
C PRO A 120 -5.34 -2.70 -13.72
N ASP A 121 -6.30 -3.02 -14.58
CA ASP A 121 -6.10 -2.89 -16.02
C ASP A 121 -5.77 -1.43 -16.38
N ASP A 122 -4.60 -1.21 -16.95
CA ASP A 122 -4.06 0.10 -17.35
C ASP A 122 -3.95 0.28 -18.87
N SER A 123 -4.69 -0.52 -19.64
CA SER A 123 -4.76 -0.42 -21.09
C SER A 123 -5.42 0.90 -21.55
N ASP A 124 -6.33 1.44 -20.75
CA ASP A 124 -7.00 2.72 -20.99
C ASP A 124 -6.41 3.89 -20.18
N GLU A 125 -6.89 5.12 -20.44
CA GLU A 125 -6.41 6.32 -19.75
C GLU A 125 -6.82 6.33 -18.27
N ALA A 126 -8.01 5.86 -17.93
CA ALA A 126 -8.50 5.85 -16.55
C ALA A 126 -7.64 4.90 -15.69
N GLY A 127 -7.30 3.72 -16.22
CA GLY A 127 -6.41 2.77 -15.55
C GLY A 127 -5.00 3.31 -15.35
N ARG A 128 -4.41 3.94 -16.38
CA ARG A 128 -3.09 4.59 -16.24
C ARG A 128 -3.11 5.70 -15.19
N ARG A 129 -4.18 6.50 -15.15
CA ARG A 129 -4.37 7.55 -14.14
C ARG A 129 -4.50 6.97 -12.74
N LEU A 130 -5.28 5.89 -12.58
CA LEU A 130 -5.41 5.17 -11.31
C LEU A 130 -4.04 4.69 -10.80
N ARG A 131 -3.21 4.13 -11.67
CA ARG A 131 -1.83 3.72 -11.32
C ARG A 131 -0.98 4.89 -10.79
N VAL A 132 -1.07 6.05 -11.42
CA VAL A 132 -0.37 7.26 -10.94
C VAL A 132 -0.91 7.69 -9.57
N TYR A 133 -2.22 7.64 -9.38
CA TYR A 133 -2.85 8.01 -8.11
C TYR A 133 -2.47 7.07 -6.96
N GLN A 134 -2.37 5.77 -7.22
CA GLN A 134 -1.84 4.79 -6.27
C GLN A 134 -0.43 5.17 -5.81
N GLN A 135 0.46 5.46 -6.74
CA GLN A 135 1.84 5.88 -6.44
C GLN A 135 1.86 7.18 -5.63
N TYR A 136 1.07 8.16 -6.04
CA TYR A 136 1.01 9.45 -5.36
C TYR A 136 0.50 9.31 -3.92
N LEU A 137 -0.56 8.53 -3.69
CA LEU A 137 -1.07 8.25 -2.33
C LEU A 137 0.02 7.66 -1.44
N MET A 138 0.69 6.61 -1.95
CA MET A 138 1.75 5.92 -1.22
C MET A 138 2.91 6.86 -0.85
N VAL A 139 3.42 7.60 -1.82
CA VAL A 139 4.58 8.48 -1.60
C VAL A 139 4.21 9.66 -0.68
N SER A 140 3.03 10.27 -0.88
CA SER A 140 2.59 11.39 -0.04
C SER A 140 2.37 10.97 1.40
N ALA A 141 1.66 9.88 1.64
CA ALA A 141 1.43 9.37 3.00
C ALA A 141 2.73 8.87 3.64
N GLY A 142 3.59 8.18 2.87
CA GLY A 142 4.90 7.71 3.33
C GLY A 142 5.84 8.85 3.72
N ALA A 143 5.89 9.92 2.94
CA ALA A 143 6.68 11.11 3.29
C ALA A 143 6.19 11.76 4.60
N GLN A 144 4.88 11.89 4.79
CA GLN A 144 4.30 12.41 6.04
C GLN A 144 4.65 11.52 7.25
N LEU A 145 4.58 10.19 7.10
CA LEU A 145 4.99 9.24 8.14
C LEU A 145 6.47 9.45 8.52
N ILE A 146 7.37 9.47 7.53
CA ILE A 146 8.82 9.63 7.77
C ILE A 146 9.11 10.94 8.45
N LEU A 147 8.51 12.05 8.00
CA LEU A 147 8.69 13.36 8.60
C LEU A 147 8.18 13.40 10.05
N ALA A 148 7.02 12.81 10.32
CA ALA A 148 6.46 12.72 11.68
C ALA A 148 7.36 11.91 12.62
N GLU A 149 7.88 10.77 12.17
CA GLU A 149 8.78 9.93 12.95
C GLU A 149 10.15 10.61 13.18
N CYS A 150 10.68 11.31 12.18
CA CYS A 150 11.92 12.08 12.32
C CYS A 150 11.74 13.25 13.29
N ALA A 151 10.64 13.99 13.20
CA ALA A 151 10.32 15.08 14.12
C ALA A 151 10.19 14.59 15.57
N ALA A 152 9.55 13.43 15.79
CA ALA A 152 9.44 12.81 17.11
C ALA A 152 10.80 12.44 17.73
N ARG A 153 11.85 12.26 16.91
CA ARG A 153 13.23 12.01 17.34
C ARG A 153 14.08 13.27 17.44
N GLY A 154 13.50 14.47 17.21
CA GLY A 154 14.18 15.75 17.33
C GLY A 154 14.75 16.33 16.03
N CYS A 155 14.34 15.81 14.87
CA CYS A 155 14.69 16.39 13.57
C CYS A 155 14.01 17.76 13.37
N ASP A 156 14.75 18.73 12.85
CA ASP A 156 14.24 20.07 12.51
C ASP A 156 14.08 20.29 10.99
N TYR A 157 14.07 19.20 10.20
CA TYR A 157 14.03 19.14 8.75
C TYR A 157 15.29 19.64 7.99
N HIS A 158 16.12 20.47 8.59
CA HIS A 158 17.41 20.86 8.02
C HIS A 158 18.46 19.75 8.13
N ASN A 159 18.29 18.87 9.12
CA ASN A 159 19.17 17.74 9.39
C ASN A 159 18.48 16.38 9.11
N LEU A 160 17.48 16.33 8.22
CA LEU A 160 16.71 15.11 7.92
C LEU A 160 17.60 13.93 7.51
N ALA A 161 18.69 14.19 6.78
CA ALA A 161 19.62 13.16 6.33
C ALA A 161 20.35 12.42 7.48
N ASP A 162 20.41 13.03 8.67
CA ASP A 162 20.99 12.39 9.87
C ASP A 162 19.99 11.39 10.52
N TYR A 163 18.72 11.47 10.17
CA TYR A 163 17.63 10.69 10.75
C TYR A 163 17.06 9.63 9.82
N ALA A 164 17.04 9.88 8.52
CA ALA A 164 16.46 8.97 7.53
C ALA A 164 17.24 8.98 6.21
N ALA A 165 17.49 7.78 5.67
CA ALA A 165 17.85 7.57 4.28
C ALA A 165 16.63 7.00 3.56
N ILE A 166 16.22 7.65 2.47
CA ILE A 166 15.02 7.29 1.69
C ILE A 166 15.46 6.79 0.31
N GLN A 167 14.98 5.61 -0.07
CA GLN A 167 15.20 4.98 -1.37
C GLN A 167 13.89 4.61 -2.03
#